data_1320364cf0a0778c0fba6cdcc23970ea
#
_entry.id   1320364cf0a0778c0fba6cdcc23970ea
#
_cell.length_a   1.000
_cell.length_b   1.000
_cell.length_c   1.000
_cell.angle_alpha   90.00
_cell.angle_beta   90.00
_cell.angle_gamma   90.00
#
_symmetry.space_group_name_H-M   'P 1'
#
loop_
_entity.id
_entity.type
_entity.pdbx_description
1 polymer ?
#
loop_
_entity_poly.entity_id
_entity_poly.type
_entity_poly.pdbx_seq_one_letter_code
_entity_poly.pdbx_strand_id
1 'polypeptide(L)' 'VLAVDERINVVKLPVGDLVGQTLAEADVRARTGCTVLLVERDGEPIRALDPDEFRFQVDDEVVVAGTDESVHAFERTFAG' A
#
# COMPACT_ATOMS: atom_id res chain seq x y z
N VAL A 1 -4.87 28.21 -5.06
CA VAL A 1 -5.71 27.55 -4.10
C VAL A 1 -5.77 26.08 -4.36
N LEU A 2 -5.79 25.38 -3.33
CA LEU A 2 -5.84 23.95 -3.43
C LEU A 2 -7.21 23.44 -3.70
N ALA A 3 -7.27 22.44 -4.53
CA ALA A 3 -8.49 21.71 -4.73
C ALA A 3 -8.67 20.81 -3.54
N VAL A 4 -9.39 21.27 -2.58
CA VAL A 4 -9.44 20.58 -1.30
C VAL A 4 -10.54 19.56 -1.23
N ASP A 5 -11.17 19.26 -2.34
CA ASP A 5 -12.27 18.31 -2.29
C ASP A 5 -11.82 16.87 -2.30
N GLU A 6 -10.59 16.63 -2.68
CA GLU A 6 -10.06 15.27 -2.62
C GLU A 6 -9.62 14.95 -1.22
N ARG A 7 -10.22 13.94 -0.66
CA ARG A 7 -9.86 13.47 0.65
C ARG A 7 -8.84 12.36 0.54
N ILE A 8 -7.83 12.45 1.37
CA ILE A 8 -6.83 11.40 1.46
C ILE A 8 -7.22 10.51 2.63
N ASN A 9 -7.40 9.25 2.36
CA ASN A 9 -7.71 8.26 3.37
C ASN A 9 -6.45 7.49 3.73
N VAL A 10 -6.29 7.19 5.00
CA VAL A 10 -5.23 6.29 5.45
C VAL A 10 -5.92 5.01 5.89
N VAL A 11 -5.62 3.92 5.21
CA VAL A 11 -6.30 2.66 5.45
C VAL A 11 -5.30 1.54 5.61
N LYS A 12 -5.70 0.51 6.34
CA LYS A 12 -4.90 -0.70 6.51
C LYS A 12 -5.58 -1.83 5.75
N LEU A 13 -4.83 -2.44 4.85
CA LEU A 13 -5.36 -3.48 3.96
C LEU A 13 -4.48 -4.71 4.03
N PRO A 14 -5.07 -5.89 3.80
CA PRO A 14 -4.25 -7.10 3.72
C PRO A 14 -3.33 -7.04 2.51
N VAL A 15 -2.21 -7.74 2.60
CA VAL A 15 -1.19 -7.70 1.57
C VAL A 15 -1.65 -8.33 0.26
N GLY A 16 -2.52 -9.34 0.32
CA GLY A 16 -3.10 -9.95 -0.89
C GLY A 16 -2.04 -10.43 -1.86
N ASP A 17 -2.16 -9.98 -3.10
CA ASP A 17 -1.28 -10.41 -4.19
C ASP A 17 0.11 -9.78 -4.13
N LEU A 18 0.37 -8.93 -3.15
CA LEU A 18 1.70 -8.34 -2.98
C LEU A 18 2.72 -9.33 -2.43
N VAL A 19 2.27 -10.45 -1.87
CA VAL A 19 3.18 -11.41 -1.24
C VAL A 19 4.28 -11.82 -2.22
N GLY A 20 5.52 -11.73 -1.75
CA GLY A 20 6.68 -12.12 -2.54
C GLY A 20 7.24 -11.02 -3.43
N GLN A 21 6.55 -9.90 -3.54
CA GLN A 21 7.02 -8.78 -4.35
C GLN A 21 7.73 -7.76 -3.48
N THR A 22 8.69 -7.05 -4.09
CA THR A 22 9.27 -5.87 -3.44
C THR A 22 8.38 -4.67 -3.75
N LEU A 23 8.62 -3.56 -3.05
CA LEU A 23 7.89 -2.33 -3.35
C LEU A 23 8.12 -1.88 -4.79
N ALA A 24 9.36 -2.00 -5.27
CA ALA A 24 9.67 -1.60 -6.64
C ALA A 24 8.93 -2.48 -7.64
N GLU A 25 8.87 -3.78 -7.39
CA GLU A 25 8.17 -4.71 -8.29
C GLU A 25 6.67 -4.47 -8.29
N ALA A 26 6.11 -4.20 -7.12
CA ALA A 26 4.67 -3.96 -7.01
C ALA A 26 4.26 -2.64 -7.62
N ASP A 27 5.15 -1.64 -7.57
CA ASP A 27 4.91 -0.32 -8.17
C ASP A 27 3.52 0.23 -7.78
N VAL A 28 3.23 0.18 -6.50
CA VAL A 28 1.90 0.47 -5.98
C VAL A 28 1.44 1.86 -6.38
N ARG A 29 2.33 2.83 -6.27
CA ARG A 29 1.96 4.21 -6.54
C ARG A 29 1.58 4.43 -8.00
N ALA A 30 2.33 3.86 -8.92
CA ALA A 30 2.04 4.03 -10.35
C ALA A 30 0.81 3.25 -10.76
N ARG A 31 0.55 2.12 -10.13
CA ARG A 31 -0.56 1.26 -10.53
C ARG A 31 -1.89 1.62 -9.87
N THR A 32 -1.85 2.21 -8.70
CA THR A 32 -3.06 2.48 -7.94
C THR A 32 -3.24 3.92 -7.51
N GLY A 33 -2.15 4.68 -7.44
CA GLY A 33 -2.18 6.03 -6.91
C GLY A 33 -2.03 6.10 -5.40
N CYS A 34 -1.96 4.95 -4.72
CA CYS A 34 -1.76 4.92 -3.28
C CYS A 34 -0.28 5.01 -2.93
N THR A 35 0.00 5.58 -1.76
CA THR A 35 1.34 5.61 -1.20
C THR A 35 1.40 4.67 -0.02
N VAL A 36 2.37 3.76 -0.01
CA VAL A 36 2.57 2.85 1.11
C VAL A 36 3.30 3.61 2.22
N LEU A 37 2.69 3.70 3.38
CA LEU A 37 3.26 4.42 4.52
C LEU A 37 4.09 3.51 5.39
N LEU A 38 3.58 2.32 5.68
CA LEU A 38 4.28 1.33 6.48
C LEU A 38 3.62 -0.01 6.27
N VAL A 39 4.30 -1.05 6.75
CA VAL A 39 3.76 -2.41 6.72
C VAL A 39 3.72 -2.89 8.16
N GLU A 40 2.64 -3.57 8.55
CA GLU A 40 2.57 -4.20 9.86
C GLU A 40 2.82 -5.69 9.72
N ARG A 41 3.75 -6.18 10.52
CA ARG A 41 4.09 -7.61 10.56
C ARG A 41 4.08 -8.05 12.01
N ASP A 42 3.24 -9.03 12.30
CA ASP A 42 3.08 -9.52 13.68
C ASP A 42 2.70 -8.40 14.65
N GLY A 43 1.90 -7.46 14.17
CA GLY A 43 1.44 -6.34 15.00
C GLY A 43 2.44 -5.23 15.15
N GLU A 44 3.59 -5.30 14.49
CA GLU A 44 4.62 -4.27 14.63
C GLU A 44 4.82 -3.53 13.32
N PRO A 45 4.95 -2.19 13.40
CA PRO A 45 5.12 -1.41 12.17
C PRO A 45 6.55 -1.50 11.66
N ILE A 46 6.68 -1.69 10.35
CA ILE A 46 7.95 -1.63 9.65
C ILE A 46 7.90 -0.38 8.80
N ARG A 47 8.75 0.60 9.12
CA ARG A 47 8.77 1.87 8.42
C ARG A 47 9.92 2.02 7.45
N ALA A 48 11.00 1.27 7.69
CA ALA A 48 12.17 1.32 6.82
C ALA A 48 11.95 0.35 5.66
N LEU A 49 11.26 0.83 4.64
CA LEU A 49 10.87 0.00 3.50
C LEU A 49 11.81 0.28 2.33
N ASP A 50 12.83 -0.54 2.20
CA ASP A 50 13.74 -0.43 1.06
C ASP A 50 13.02 -0.96 -0.18
N PRO A 51 12.80 -0.13 -1.22
CA PRO A 51 12.00 -0.56 -2.37
C PRO A 51 12.56 -1.77 -3.11
N ASP A 52 13.87 -1.99 -3.03
CA ASP A 52 14.50 -3.08 -3.76
C ASP A 52 14.67 -4.34 -2.92
N GLU A 53 14.64 -4.22 -1.61
CA GLU A 53 14.97 -5.34 -0.72
C GLU A 53 13.81 -5.81 0.12
N PHE A 54 12.92 -4.92 0.51
CA PHE A 54 11.79 -5.31 1.34
C PHE A 54 10.80 -6.13 0.50
N ARG A 55 10.48 -7.34 0.95
CA ARG A 55 9.47 -8.18 0.31
C ARG A 55 8.29 -8.37 1.23
N PHE A 56 7.11 -8.23 0.66
CA PHE A 56 5.88 -8.48 1.41
C PHE A 56 5.77 -9.97 1.72
N GLN A 57 5.32 -10.27 2.91
CA GLN A 57 5.15 -11.66 3.36
C GLN A 57 3.68 -11.93 3.65
N VAL A 58 3.33 -13.20 3.66
CA VAL A 58 1.98 -13.61 3.99
C VAL A 58 1.61 -13.07 5.38
N ASP A 59 0.36 -12.67 5.51
CA ASP A 59 -0.19 -12.08 6.75
C ASP A 59 0.32 -10.68 7.08
N ASP A 60 1.15 -10.08 6.22
CA ASP A 60 1.47 -8.66 6.37
C ASP A 60 0.21 -7.83 6.10
N GLU A 61 0.16 -6.66 6.73
CA GLU A 61 -0.85 -5.66 6.41
C GLU A 61 -0.16 -4.39 5.99
N VAL A 62 -0.69 -3.75 4.94
CA VAL A 62 -0.10 -2.51 4.44
C VAL A 62 -0.97 -1.34 4.86
N VAL A 63 -0.32 -0.28 5.31
CA VAL A 63 -1.00 0.98 5.59
C VAL A 63 -0.69 1.90 4.43
N VAL A 64 -1.73 2.30 3.73
CA VAL A 64 -1.59 3.12 2.53
C VAL A 64 -2.41 4.39 2.66
N ALA A 65 -1.97 5.42 1.95
CA ALA A 65 -2.70 6.68 1.86
C ALA A 65 -3.10 6.91 0.41
N GLY A 66 -4.34 7.31 0.21
CA GLY A 66 -4.82 7.62 -1.13
C GLY A 66 -6.25 8.11 -1.10
N THR A 67 -6.72 8.55 -2.26
CA THR A 67 -8.12 8.93 -2.42
C THR A 67 -8.99 7.67 -2.40
N ASP A 68 -10.31 7.85 -2.29
CA ASP A 68 -11.23 6.72 -2.35
C ASP A 68 -11.01 5.91 -3.62
N GLU A 69 -10.83 6.60 -4.73
CA GLU A 69 -10.61 5.94 -6.01
C GLU A 69 -9.32 5.15 -6.01
N SER A 70 -8.26 5.72 -5.44
CA SER A 70 -6.98 5.04 -5.36
C SER A 70 -7.03 3.81 -4.46
N VAL A 71 -7.74 3.90 -3.35
CA VAL A 71 -7.92 2.77 -2.45
C VAL A 71 -8.67 1.65 -3.15
N HIS A 72 -9.73 1.99 -3.89
CA HIS A 72 -10.45 1.00 -4.68
C HIS A 72 -9.56 0.35 -5.74
N ALA A 73 -8.72 1.14 -6.38
CA ALA A 73 -7.79 0.61 -7.37
C ALA A 73 -6.81 -0.35 -6.74
N PHE A 74 -6.34 -0.04 -5.53
CA PHE A 74 -5.46 -0.93 -4.79
C PHE A 74 -6.16 -2.26 -4.51
N GLU A 75 -7.40 -2.19 -4.04
CA GLU A 75 -8.14 -3.40 -3.74
C GLU A 75 -8.36 -4.27 -4.97
N ARG A 76 -8.73 -3.65 -6.09
CA ARG A 76 -8.93 -4.40 -7.33
C ARG A 76 -7.64 -5.02 -7.86
N THR A 77 -6.52 -4.33 -7.65
CA THR A 77 -5.25 -4.77 -8.23
C THR A 77 -4.58 -5.85 -7.38
N PHE A 78 -4.64 -5.72 -6.07
CA PHE A 78 -3.84 -6.58 -5.19
C PHE A 78 -4.65 -7.42 -4.22
N ALA A 79 -5.84 -7.04 -3.90
CA ALA A 79 -6.61 -7.79 -2.90
C ALA A 79 -7.52 -8.83 -3.55
N GLY A 80 -7.36 -8.98 -4.82
CA GLY A 80 -7.95 -10.02 -5.56
C GLY A 80 -9.37 -10.24 -5.50
#